data_6032960f2eecb9a1acac91904e9ee2db
#
_entry.id   6032960f2eecb9a1acac91904e9ee2db
#
_cell.length_a   1.000
_cell.length_b   1.000
_cell.length_c   1.000
_cell.angle_alpha   90.00
_cell.angle_beta   90.00
_cell.angle_gamma   90.00
#
_symmetry.space_group_name_H-M   'P 1'
#
loop_
_entity.id
_entity.type
_entity.pdbx_description
1 polymer ?
#
loop_
_entity_poly.entity_id
_entity_poly.type
_entity_poly.pdbx_seq_one_letter_code
_entity_poly.pdbx_strand_id
1 'polypeptide(L)'
;LERLQAEFDCACCDDAGAAEVIRRLWQEQHYLCDPHTAVAWSAAEQVRLEDGAPVVVLSTASPYKFPAAVLGALEGGCDGDEFAMMERLHRLTGTEVPRNLAGLQGRTVRHRDVIDKEQMLDYVLAEVMRS
;
A
#
# COMPACT_ATOMS: atom_id res chain seq x y z
N LEU A 1 12.54 -26.02 -7.53
CA LEU A 1 12.84 -24.64 -7.94
C LEU A 1 12.66 -24.47 -9.45
N GLU A 2 13.31 -25.30 -10.30
CA GLU A 2 13.26 -25.21 -11.79
C GLU A 2 11.83 -25.18 -12.36
N ARG A 3 10.94 -26.02 -11.87
CA ARG A 3 9.52 -26.00 -12.30
C ARG A 3 8.80 -24.70 -11.94
N LEU A 4 9.13 -24.12 -10.78
CA LEU A 4 8.56 -22.84 -10.38
C LEU A 4 9.08 -21.71 -11.29
N GLN A 5 10.36 -21.68 -11.56
CA GLN A 5 11.01 -20.71 -12.42
C GLN A 5 10.60 -20.80 -13.91
N ALA A 6 10.06 -21.94 -14.33
CA ALA A 6 9.50 -22.11 -15.68
C ALA A 6 8.11 -21.47 -15.86
N GLU A 7 7.38 -21.26 -14.76
CA GLU A 7 6.01 -20.75 -14.78
C GLU A 7 5.85 -19.36 -14.15
N PHE A 8 6.82 -18.97 -13.28
CA PHE A 8 6.77 -17.72 -12.53
C PHE A 8 8.07 -16.94 -12.71
N ASP A 9 7.92 -15.65 -12.87
CA ASP A 9 9.01 -14.71 -12.83
C ASP A 9 8.90 -13.81 -11.60
N CYS A 10 9.99 -13.14 -11.21
CA CYS A 10 9.98 -12.24 -10.07
C CYS A 10 10.88 -11.03 -10.31
N ALA A 11 10.49 -9.92 -9.75
CA ALA A 11 11.29 -8.71 -9.70
C ALA A 11 11.11 -8.02 -8.34
N CYS A 12 11.97 -7.08 -8.03
CA CYS A 12 11.90 -6.31 -6.79
C CYS A 12 11.95 -4.81 -7.09
N CYS A 13 11.39 -4.04 -6.17
CA CYS A 13 11.38 -2.59 -6.22
C CYS A 13 11.57 -2.07 -4.79
N ASP A 14 12.45 -1.11 -4.59
CA ASP A 14 12.62 -0.43 -3.32
C ASP A 14 11.61 0.71 -3.13
N ASP A 15 11.63 1.35 -1.95
CA ASP A 15 10.71 2.43 -1.61
C ASP A 15 10.85 3.63 -2.55
N ALA A 16 12.06 3.92 -3.02
CA ALA A 16 12.30 5.03 -3.94
C ALA A 16 11.70 4.73 -5.33
N GLY A 17 11.87 3.51 -5.81
CA GLY A 17 11.25 3.05 -7.06
C GLY A 17 9.72 3.01 -6.97
N ALA A 18 9.17 2.56 -5.85
CA ALA A 18 7.72 2.58 -5.64
C ALA A 18 7.17 4.02 -5.62
N ALA A 19 7.85 4.96 -4.95
CA ALA A 19 7.48 6.38 -4.95
C ALA A 19 7.53 7.00 -6.35
N GLU A 20 8.52 6.64 -7.15
CA GLU A 20 8.63 7.10 -8.54
C GLU A 20 7.46 6.59 -9.40
N VAL A 21 7.08 5.32 -9.27
CA VAL A 21 5.92 4.75 -9.98
C VAL A 21 4.62 5.46 -9.56
N ILE A 22 4.40 5.68 -8.26
CA ILE A 22 3.21 6.42 -7.77
C ILE A 22 3.15 7.80 -8.41
N ARG A 23 4.26 8.55 -8.39
CA ARG A 23 4.34 9.90 -8.96
C ARG A 23 4.05 9.88 -10.45
N ARG A 24 4.71 9.01 -11.21
CA ARG A 24 4.59 8.89 -12.65
C ARG A 24 3.17 8.53 -13.08
N LEU A 25 2.57 7.51 -12.47
CA LEU A 25 1.19 7.10 -12.78
C LEU A 25 0.18 8.20 -12.48
N TRP A 26 0.38 8.95 -11.41
CA TRP A 26 -0.47 10.10 -11.12
C TRP A 26 -0.30 11.21 -12.15
N GLN A 27 0.92 11.57 -12.52
CA GLN A 27 1.20 12.66 -13.46
C GLN A 27 0.75 12.35 -14.89
N GLU A 28 0.98 11.12 -15.35
CA GLU A 28 0.74 10.74 -16.74
C GLU A 28 -0.67 10.22 -16.99
N GLN A 29 -1.26 9.53 -16.03
CA GLN A 29 -2.51 8.80 -16.22
C GLN A 29 -3.63 9.21 -15.23
N HIS A 30 -3.35 10.09 -14.29
CA HIS A 30 -4.23 10.45 -13.17
C HIS A 30 -4.71 9.22 -12.38
N TYR A 31 -3.87 8.19 -12.34
CA TYR A 31 -4.12 6.98 -11.58
C TYR A 31 -3.36 7.01 -10.27
N LEU A 32 -4.09 7.13 -9.15
CA LEU A 32 -3.53 7.11 -7.80
C LEU A 32 -3.47 5.67 -7.30
N CYS A 33 -2.28 5.10 -7.21
CA CYS A 33 -2.07 3.74 -6.70
C CYS A 33 -1.47 3.74 -5.29
N ASP A 34 -1.63 2.62 -4.61
CA ASP A 34 -0.97 2.35 -3.34
C ASP A 34 0.46 1.79 -3.56
N PRO A 35 1.34 1.80 -2.51
CA PRO A 35 2.71 1.34 -2.67
C PRO A 35 2.85 -0.12 -3.14
N HIS A 36 1.93 -1.01 -2.78
CA HIS A 36 1.99 -2.42 -3.22
C HIS A 36 1.68 -2.55 -4.71
N THR A 37 0.69 -1.81 -5.18
CA THR A 37 0.38 -1.70 -6.61
C THR A 37 1.56 -1.10 -7.38
N ALA A 38 2.25 -0.11 -6.81
CA ALA A 38 3.43 0.50 -7.42
C ALA A 38 4.59 -0.50 -7.57
N VAL A 39 4.83 -1.32 -6.54
CA VAL A 39 5.83 -2.41 -6.62
C VAL A 39 5.45 -3.43 -7.68
N ALA A 40 4.18 -3.85 -7.74
CA ALA A 40 3.70 -4.79 -8.75
C ALA A 40 3.82 -4.21 -10.18
N TRP A 41 3.55 -2.92 -10.35
CA TRP A 41 3.73 -2.21 -11.62
C TRP A 41 5.19 -2.16 -12.04
N SER A 42 6.08 -1.76 -11.12
CA SER A 42 7.53 -1.76 -11.37
C SER A 42 8.04 -3.15 -11.74
N ALA A 43 7.57 -4.19 -11.05
CA ALA A 43 7.94 -5.57 -11.37
C ALA A 43 7.46 -5.97 -12.78
N ALA A 44 6.24 -5.61 -13.16
CA ALA A 44 5.71 -5.89 -14.49
C ALA A 44 6.51 -5.19 -15.62
N GLU A 45 7.05 -4.01 -15.36
CA GLU A 45 7.92 -3.30 -16.31
C GLU A 45 9.32 -3.93 -16.44
N GLN A 46 9.79 -4.63 -15.42
CA GLN A 46 11.10 -5.30 -15.41
C GLN A 46 11.06 -6.68 -16.07
N VAL A 47 9.92 -7.34 -16.03
CA VAL A 47 9.75 -8.70 -16.60
C VAL A 47 9.52 -8.59 -18.10
N ARG A 48 10.27 -9.38 -18.88
CA ARG A 48 10.03 -9.49 -20.33
C ARG A 48 8.78 -10.32 -20.57
N LEU A 49 7.76 -9.67 -21.09
CA LEU A 49 6.54 -10.33 -21.54
C LEU A 49 6.63 -10.67 -23.02
N GLU A 50 5.91 -11.70 -23.44
CA GLU A 50 5.77 -11.99 -24.87
C GLU A 50 5.14 -10.79 -25.60
N ASP A 51 5.61 -10.49 -26.79
CA ASP A 51 5.15 -9.34 -27.57
C ASP A 51 3.63 -9.38 -27.77
N GLY A 52 2.96 -8.34 -27.30
CA GLY A 52 1.51 -8.16 -27.43
C GLY A 52 0.65 -8.87 -26.37
N ALA A 53 1.24 -9.54 -25.41
CA ALA A 53 0.46 -10.08 -24.28
C ALA A 53 -0.07 -8.97 -23.38
N PRO A 54 -1.38 -8.99 -23.02
CA PRO A 54 -1.91 -8.02 -22.07
C PRO A 54 -1.36 -8.29 -20.67
N VAL A 55 -0.96 -7.23 -19.96
CA VAL A 55 -0.50 -7.29 -18.57
C VAL A 55 -1.62 -6.87 -17.65
N VAL A 56 -1.87 -7.67 -16.61
CA VAL A 56 -2.83 -7.35 -15.56
C VAL A 56 -2.07 -7.14 -14.26
N VAL A 57 -2.09 -5.92 -13.74
CA VAL A 57 -1.54 -5.58 -12.44
C VAL A 57 -2.66 -5.58 -11.40
N LEU A 58 -2.52 -6.38 -10.34
CA LEU A 58 -3.51 -6.44 -9.27
C LEU A 58 -3.32 -5.28 -8.30
N SER A 59 -4.33 -4.43 -8.18
CA SER A 59 -4.41 -3.37 -7.18
C SER A 59 -5.13 -3.91 -5.94
N THR A 60 -4.37 -4.22 -4.90
CA THR A 60 -4.86 -4.97 -3.73
C THR A 60 -5.19 -4.08 -2.52
N ALA A 61 -4.84 -2.81 -2.55
CA ALA A 61 -5.09 -1.88 -1.45
C ALA A 61 -5.50 -0.48 -1.95
N SER A 62 -6.02 0.32 -1.04
CA SER A 62 -6.31 1.72 -1.32
C SER A 62 -5.10 2.59 -0.99
N PRO A 63 -4.76 3.61 -1.80
CA PRO A 63 -3.72 4.60 -1.49
C PRO A 63 -3.97 5.32 -0.16
N TYR A 64 -5.22 5.45 0.25
CA TYR A 64 -5.62 6.07 1.52
C TYR A 64 -5.29 5.24 2.77
N LYS A 65 -4.87 3.99 2.62
CA LYS A 65 -4.32 3.18 3.73
C LYS A 65 -2.85 3.51 4.02
N PHE A 66 -2.19 4.19 3.10
CA PHE A 66 -0.78 4.53 3.16
C PHE A 66 -0.55 6.01 2.80
N PRO A 67 -1.30 6.94 3.44
CA PRO A 67 -1.31 8.34 3.00
C PRO A 67 0.06 9.01 3.11
N ALA A 68 0.86 8.65 4.11
CA ALA A 68 2.21 9.18 4.28
C ALA A 68 3.13 8.81 3.10
N ALA A 69 3.13 7.54 2.69
CA ALA A 69 3.96 7.08 1.57
C ALA A 69 3.51 7.71 0.24
N VAL A 70 2.19 7.78 0.02
CA VAL A 70 1.63 8.35 -1.22
C VAL A 70 1.87 9.86 -1.30
N LEU A 71 1.64 10.61 -0.23
CA LEU A 71 1.97 12.04 -0.19
C LEU A 71 3.47 12.28 -0.32
N GLY A 72 4.30 11.45 0.33
CA GLY A 72 5.75 11.50 0.18
C GLY A 72 6.19 11.36 -1.28
N ALA A 73 5.54 10.46 -2.03
CA ALA A 73 5.78 10.29 -3.45
C ALA A 73 5.35 11.50 -4.29
N LEU A 74 4.22 12.14 -3.96
CA LEU A 74 3.64 13.24 -4.76
C LEU A 74 4.24 14.61 -4.44
N GLU A 75 4.52 14.89 -3.16
CA GLU A 75 4.92 16.22 -2.66
C GLU A 75 6.26 16.25 -1.93
N GLY A 76 6.92 15.10 -1.75
CA GLY A 76 8.22 15.00 -1.08
C GLY A 76 8.17 14.89 0.44
N GLY A 77 6.99 14.80 1.04
CA GLY A 77 6.81 14.61 2.47
C GLY A 77 5.50 15.19 2.99
N CYS A 78 5.11 14.77 4.18
CA CYS A 78 3.93 15.29 4.85
C CYS A 78 4.06 15.09 6.36
N ASP A 79 3.72 16.12 7.12
CA ASP A 79 3.58 16.07 8.57
C ASP A 79 2.11 15.99 8.96
N GLY A 80 1.81 15.35 10.08
CA GLY A 80 0.47 15.23 10.62
C GLY A 80 0.07 13.81 10.96
N ASP A 81 -1.15 13.66 11.48
CA ASP A 81 -1.75 12.35 11.69
C ASP A 81 -2.30 11.75 10.38
N GLU A 82 -2.58 10.47 10.40
CA GLU A 82 -3.03 9.73 9.21
C GLU A 82 -4.34 10.28 8.61
N PHE A 83 -5.25 10.80 9.43
CA PHE A 83 -6.51 11.39 8.95
C PHE A 83 -6.29 12.73 8.28
N ALA A 84 -5.42 13.57 8.85
CA ALA A 84 -5.02 14.83 8.22
C ALA A 84 -4.31 14.60 6.88
N MET A 85 -3.47 13.54 6.81
CA MET A 85 -2.83 13.12 5.57
C MET A 85 -3.83 12.61 4.54
N MET A 86 -4.83 11.83 4.93
CA MET A 86 -5.91 11.39 4.03
C MET A 86 -6.69 12.58 3.46
N GLU A 87 -7.01 13.56 4.30
CA GLU A 87 -7.67 14.79 3.84
C GLU A 87 -6.81 15.60 2.86
N ARG A 88 -5.51 15.70 3.15
CA ARG A 88 -4.55 16.37 2.26
C ARG A 88 -4.46 15.65 0.92
N LEU A 89 -4.38 14.33 0.92
CA LEU A 89 -4.34 13.51 -0.28
C LEU A 89 -5.62 13.70 -1.12
N HIS A 90 -6.79 13.72 -0.47
CA HIS A 90 -8.06 14.04 -1.13
C HIS A 90 -8.03 15.42 -1.78
N ARG A 91 -7.61 16.46 -1.07
CA ARG A 91 -7.51 17.82 -1.61
C ARG A 91 -6.54 17.93 -2.78
N LEU A 92 -5.42 17.21 -2.71
CA LEU A 92 -4.40 17.21 -3.76
C LEU A 92 -4.86 16.53 -5.04
N THR A 93 -5.53 15.39 -4.90
CA THR A 93 -5.84 14.49 -6.02
C THR A 93 -7.28 14.56 -6.49
N GLY A 94 -8.21 15.07 -5.67
CA GLY A 94 -9.64 15.01 -5.94
C GLY A 94 -10.25 13.61 -5.89
N THR A 95 -9.45 12.58 -5.54
CA THR A 95 -9.96 11.20 -5.41
C THR A 95 -10.71 11.03 -4.09
N GLU A 96 -11.73 10.16 -4.07
CA GLU A 96 -12.55 9.99 -2.87
C GLU A 96 -11.89 9.14 -1.79
N VAL A 97 -11.98 9.58 -0.54
CA VAL A 97 -11.59 8.77 0.63
C VAL A 97 -12.59 7.63 0.79
N PRO A 98 -12.17 6.37 0.84
CA PRO A 98 -13.08 5.25 1.05
C PRO A 98 -13.89 5.40 2.35
N ARG A 99 -15.21 5.20 2.28
CA ARG A 99 -16.13 5.40 3.41
C ARG A 99 -15.73 4.65 4.68
N ASN A 100 -15.20 3.44 4.54
CA ASN A 100 -14.72 2.62 5.65
C ASN A 100 -13.49 3.22 6.34
N LEU A 101 -12.63 3.95 5.64
CA LEU A 101 -11.49 4.66 6.22
C LEU A 101 -11.91 6.01 6.83
N ALA A 102 -12.69 6.81 6.09
CA ALA A 102 -13.20 8.08 6.61
C ALA A 102 -14.01 7.91 7.91
N GLY A 103 -14.75 6.81 8.04
CA GLY A 103 -15.53 6.51 9.25
C GLY A 103 -14.72 6.04 10.46
N LEU A 104 -13.39 5.89 10.37
CA LEU A 104 -12.56 5.45 11.51
C LEU A 104 -12.24 6.58 12.49
N GLN A 105 -12.14 7.80 12.02
CA GLN A 105 -11.78 8.98 12.80
C GLN A 105 -12.77 9.17 13.94
N GLY A 106 -13.26 8.89 14.68
CA GLY A 106 -14.21 9.07 15.78
C GLY A 106 -14.67 7.76 16.40
N ARG A 107 -14.13 6.65 15.93
CA ARG A 107 -14.41 5.36 16.55
C ARG A 107 -13.57 5.12 17.77
N THR A 108 -14.17 4.48 18.76
CA THR A 108 -13.45 4.04 19.96
C THR A 108 -12.42 2.97 19.59
N VAL A 109 -11.16 3.20 19.98
CA VAL A 109 -10.11 2.18 19.91
C VAL A 109 -10.43 1.07 20.92
N ARG A 110 -10.78 -0.11 20.42
CA ARG A 110 -11.18 -1.25 21.27
C ARG A 110 -10.00 -2.08 21.76
N HIS A 111 -8.97 -2.23 20.95
CA HIS A 111 -7.77 -2.99 21.27
C HIS A 111 -6.63 -2.00 21.50
N ARG A 112 -6.10 -1.97 22.72
CA ARG A 112 -5.10 -0.98 23.14
C ARG A 112 -3.79 -1.63 23.59
N ASP A 113 -3.75 -2.95 23.62
CA ASP A 113 -2.59 -3.67 24.08
C ASP A 113 -1.46 -3.54 23.06
N VAL A 114 -0.29 -3.25 23.56
CA VAL A 114 0.96 -3.19 22.79
C VAL A 114 1.90 -4.20 23.43
N ILE A 115 2.41 -5.10 22.64
CA ILE A 115 3.31 -6.17 23.08
C ILE A 115 4.55 -6.21 22.19
N ASP A 116 5.65 -6.71 22.72
CA ASP A 116 6.81 -7.01 21.93
C ASP A 116 6.59 -8.28 21.09
N LYS A 117 7.28 -8.40 19.97
CA LYS A 117 7.14 -9.54 19.04
C LYS A 117 7.43 -10.89 19.69
N GLU A 118 8.33 -10.92 20.67
CA GLU A 118 8.68 -12.10 21.44
C GLU A 118 7.55 -12.59 22.35
N GLN A 119 6.64 -11.72 22.72
CA GLN A 119 5.47 -12.03 23.58
C GLN A 119 4.22 -12.45 22.78
N MET A 120 4.28 -12.42 21.47
CA MET A 120 3.10 -12.61 20.60
C MET A 120 2.43 -13.96 20.83
N LEU A 121 3.18 -15.05 20.94
CA LEU A 121 2.62 -16.38 21.15
C LEU A 121 1.91 -16.48 22.51
N ASP A 122 2.56 -16.04 23.58
CA ASP A 122 2.02 -16.11 24.94
C ASP A 122 0.78 -15.24 25.08
N TYR A 123 0.78 -14.05 24.47
CA TYR A 123 -0.37 -13.17 24.44
C TYR A 123 -1.56 -13.82 23.74
N VAL A 124 -1.37 -14.40 22.54
CA VAL A 124 -2.45 -15.07 21.80
C VAL A 124 -3.01 -16.26 22.59
N LEU A 125 -2.14 -17.09 23.18
CA LEU A 125 -2.59 -18.23 23.98
C LEU A 125 -3.40 -17.77 25.21
N ALA A 126 -2.95 -16.72 25.89
CA ALA A 126 -3.67 -16.16 27.04
C ALA A 126 -5.05 -15.62 26.67
N GLU A 127 -5.18 -14.94 25.53
CA GLU A 127 -6.48 -14.42 25.05
C GLU A 127 -7.45 -15.53 24.64
N VAL A 128 -6.95 -16.57 23.95
CA VAL A 128 -7.80 -17.72 23.58
C VAL A 128 -8.31 -18.49 24.80
N MET A 129 -7.52 -18.56 25.87
CA MET A 129 -7.93 -19.25 27.10
C MET A 129 -8.87 -18.43 28.00
N ARG A 130 -9.01 -17.12 27.75
CA ARG A 130 -9.98 -16.26 28.46
C ARG A 130 -11.38 -16.29 27.84
N SER A 131 -11.50 -16.79 26.61
CA SER A 131 -12.75 -16.91 25.86
C SER A 131 -13.51 -18.14 26.27
#